data_d511c4a7564d9daabf98cc08904c2fc9
#
_entry.id   d511c4a7564d9daabf98cc08904c2fc9
#
_cell.length_a   1.000
_cell.length_b   1.000
_cell.length_c   1.000
_cell.angle_alpha   90.00
_cell.angle_beta   90.00
_cell.angle_gamma   90.00
#
_symmetry.space_group_name_H-M   'P 1'
#
loop_
_entity.id
_entity.type
_entity.pdbx_description
1 polymer ?
#
loop_
_entity_poly.entity_id
_entity_poly.type
_entity_poly.pdbx_seq_one_letter_code
_entity_poly.pdbx_strand_id
1 'polypeptide(L)'
;MRAALASNRTFSQDEPNRKPLYLGGAGAAVDACDDSLVVRLRGRHSVARVPIARVDRVVCNGRTDWSGRALELCLRSAVPVVLLDGRGMTAGWMESASAAIPIADAAVESFAAVAGWGERYDNWFRSRRMDLFFRCVCAVGNAGGDLSPAATAALKRSLVYRSELPEQLPDFARGWMSAVAIARLEKLGLRGRYVGYGDEILDLAGDIGWLLAAELALGVGNLAGAAESEAAKLRLFEAQSARLTIAAEIHLKSFIYFVRGQARQWH
;
A
#
# COMPACT_ATOMS: atom_id res chain seq x y z
N MET A 1 16.01 5.57 -40.47
CA MET A 1 14.84 5.43 -39.59
C MET A 1 15.28 5.76 -38.17
N ARG A 2 14.89 6.93 -37.65
CA ARG A 2 15.23 7.37 -36.28
C ARG A 2 14.15 6.86 -35.33
N ALA A 3 14.52 5.96 -34.42
CA ALA A 3 13.64 5.53 -33.35
C ALA A 3 13.44 6.69 -32.36
N ALA A 4 12.19 7.07 -32.15
CA ALA A 4 11.79 8.07 -31.17
C ALA A 4 12.03 7.50 -29.76
N LEU A 5 12.94 8.12 -29.04
CA LEU A 5 13.15 7.92 -27.61
C LEU A 5 11.88 8.36 -26.89
N ALA A 6 11.16 7.42 -26.31
CA ALA A 6 10.02 7.68 -25.44
C ALA A 6 10.47 8.52 -24.24
N SER A 7 9.83 9.65 -24.11
CA SER A 7 9.97 10.67 -23.07
C SER A 7 10.01 10.03 -21.68
N ASN A 8 11.14 10.18 -21.01
CA ASN A 8 11.25 10.06 -19.55
C ASN A 8 10.30 11.10 -18.92
N ARG A 9 9.12 10.70 -18.50
CA ARG A 9 8.33 11.53 -17.59
C ARG A 9 9.11 11.60 -16.30
N THR A 10 9.86 12.68 -16.15
CA THR A 10 10.40 13.15 -14.88
C THR A 10 9.22 13.26 -13.91
N PHE A 11 9.32 12.58 -12.77
CA PHE A 11 8.38 12.72 -11.67
C PHE A 11 8.39 14.21 -11.27
N SER A 12 7.34 14.91 -11.66
CA SER A 12 7.14 16.32 -11.32
C SER A 12 6.95 16.41 -9.80
N GLN A 13 7.78 17.21 -9.15
CA GLN A 13 7.68 17.54 -7.72
C GLN A 13 6.48 18.43 -7.40
N ASP A 14 5.66 18.79 -8.40
CA ASP A 14 4.49 19.67 -8.30
C ASP A 14 3.14 18.90 -8.21
N GLU A 15 3.11 17.66 -7.69
CA GLU A 15 1.81 17.08 -7.35
C GLU A 15 1.20 17.89 -6.19
N PRO A 16 -0.05 18.40 -6.34
CA PRO A 16 -0.74 19.08 -5.27
C PRO A 16 -0.72 18.17 -4.03
N ASN A 17 -0.50 18.77 -2.86
CA ASN A 17 -0.35 18.08 -1.57
C ASN A 17 -1.58 17.19 -1.26
N ARG A 18 -1.67 16.04 -1.94
CA ARG A 18 -2.74 15.06 -1.80
C ARG A 18 -2.60 14.36 -0.47
N LYS A 19 -3.71 14.24 0.24
CA LYS A 19 -3.77 13.57 1.55
C LYS A 19 -4.75 12.41 1.50
N PRO A 20 -4.53 11.36 2.31
CA PRO A 20 -5.54 10.32 2.49
C PRO A 20 -6.78 10.90 3.17
N LEU A 21 -7.96 10.46 2.71
CA LEU A 21 -9.24 10.73 3.37
C LEU A 21 -9.65 9.49 4.16
N TYR A 22 -9.73 9.64 5.47
CA TYR A 22 -10.15 8.57 6.37
C TYR A 22 -11.60 8.75 6.78
N LEU A 23 -12.42 7.74 6.53
CA LEU A 23 -13.84 7.68 6.87
C LEU A 23 -14.05 6.57 7.89
N GLY A 24 -13.90 6.90 9.17
CA GLY A 24 -14.06 5.98 10.28
C GLY A 24 -15.18 6.40 11.25
N GLY A 25 -15.52 5.52 12.19
CA GLY A 25 -16.43 5.80 13.28
C GLY A 25 -17.89 5.42 13.06
N ALA A 26 -18.83 6.21 13.54
CA ALA A 26 -20.26 5.88 13.67
C ALA A 26 -21.04 5.79 12.34
N GLY A 27 -20.37 5.86 11.24
CA GLY A 27 -20.94 5.85 9.89
C GLY A 27 -20.83 7.20 9.19
N ALA A 28 -20.58 7.15 7.90
CA ALA A 28 -20.52 8.31 7.03
C ALA A 28 -21.36 8.06 5.79
N ALA A 29 -21.93 9.12 5.23
CA ALA A 29 -22.50 9.11 3.89
C ALA A 29 -21.62 9.97 2.97
N VAL A 30 -21.23 9.43 1.83
CA VAL A 30 -20.38 10.08 0.85
C VAL A 30 -21.12 10.26 -0.45
N ASP A 31 -21.23 11.50 -0.89
CA ASP A 31 -21.80 11.88 -2.17
C ASP A 31 -20.80 12.70 -2.97
N ALA A 32 -21.10 13.02 -4.22
CA ALA A 32 -20.29 13.89 -5.06
C ALA A 32 -21.08 15.14 -5.45
N CYS A 33 -20.39 16.28 -5.41
CA CYS A 33 -20.90 17.53 -5.94
C CYS A 33 -19.74 18.22 -6.71
N ASP A 34 -19.92 18.38 -8.01
CA ASP A 34 -18.89 18.80 -8.94
C ASP A 34 -17.62 17.90 -8.77
N ASP A 35 -16.45 18.49 -8.65
CA ASP A 35 -15.17 17.80 -8.45
C ASP A 35 -14.83 17.62 -6.95
N SER A 36 -15.83 17.41 -6.10
CA SER A 36 -15.61 17.28 -4.66
C SER A 36 -16.44 16.13 -4.07
N LEU A 37 -15.85 15.41 -3.12
CA LEU A 37 -16.57 14.50 -2.24
C LEU A 37 -17.29 15.30 -1.15
N VAL A 38 -18.54 14.97 -0.91
CA VAL A 38 -19.37 15.55 0.15
C VAL A 38 -19.60 14.51 1.22
N VAL A 39 -18.96 14.70 2.36
CA VAL A 39 -18.98 13.75 3.48
C VAL A 39 -19.91 14.26 4.58
N ARG A 40 -20.90 13.45 4.93
CA ARG A 40 -21.82 13.67 6.06
C ARG A 40 -21.59 12.61 7.12
N LEU A 41 -21.25 13.01 8.31
CA LEU A 41 -21.10 12.08 9.44
C LEU A 41 -22.46 11.90 10.12
N ARG A 42 -22.85 10.65 10.40
CA ARG A 42 -24.09 10.36 11.14
C ARG A 42 -24.06 11.02 12.51
N GLY A 43 -25.15 11.67 12.87
CA GLY A 43 -25.28 12.37 14.16
C GLY A 43 -24.57 13.73 14.22
N ARG A 44 -24.02 14.22 13.11
CA ARG A 44 -23.45 15.58 13.03
C ARG A 44 -24.13 16.37 11.92
N HIS A 45 -24.46 17.63 12.18
CA HIS A 45 -25.00 18.52 11.15
C HIS A 45 -23.93 19.07 10.20
N SER A 46 -22.66 18.80 10.50
CA SER A 46 -21.54 19.29 9.68
C SER A 46 -21.39 18.45 8.40
N VAL A 47 -21.28 19.16 7.28
CA VAL A 47 -20.97 18.58 5.96
C VAL A 47 -19.56 19.03 5.59
N ALA A 48 -18.68 18.09 5.31
CA ALA A 48 -17.36 18.39 4.80
C ALA A 48 -17.34 18.23 3.28
N ARG A 49 -16.82 19.24 2.58
CA ARG A 49 -16.57 19.20 1.13
C ARG A 49 -15.09 19.08 0.89
N VAL A 50 -14.67 17.99 0.23
CA VAL A 50 -13.27 17.66 -0.01
C VAL A 50 -13.02 17.62 -1.52
N PRO A 51 -12.26 18.56 -2.09
CA PRO A 51 -11.90 18.53 -3.51
C PRO A 51 -11.15 17.24 -3.84
N ILE A 52 -11.60 16.51 -4.88
CA ILE A 52 -11.01 15.22 -5.25
C ILE A 52 -9.52 15.34 -5.62
N ALA A 53 -9.11 16.48 -6.19
CA ALA A 53 -7.72 16.76 -6.51
C ALA A 53 -6.77 16.78 -5.30
N ARG A 54 -7.31 16.91 -4.09
CA ARG A 54 -6.55 16.88 -2.83
C ARG A 54 -6.54 15.50 -2.16
N VAL A 55 -7.25 14.52 -2.73
CA VAL A 55 -7.36 13.18 -2.15
C VAL A 55 -6.35 12.26 -2.83
N ASP A 56 -5.50 11.60 -2.04
CA ASP A 56 -4.57 10.58 -2.51
C ASP A 56 -5.21 9.20 -2.58
N ARG A 57 -6.03 8.89 -1.59
CA ARG A 57 -6.82 7.66 -1.46
C ARG A 57 -7.93 7.86 -0.44
N VAL A 58 -8.97 7.05 -0.52
CA VAL A 58 -9.99 6.99 0.53
C VAL A 58 -9.87 5.67 1.27
N VAL A 59 -9.83 5.74 2.60
CA VAL A 59 -9.81 4.55 3.48
C VAL A 59 -11.06 4.60 4.35
N CYS A 60 -11.94 3.63 4.22
CA CYS A 60 -13.19 3.61 4.96
C CYS A 60 -13.49 2.23 5.54
N ASN A 61 -14.20 2.21 6.66
CA ASN A 61 -14.77 0.98 7.19
C ASN A 61 -16.13 0.67 6.55
N GLY A 62 -16.61 -0.56 6.68
CA GLY A 62 -17.83 -1.06 6.03
C GLY A 62 -19.15 -0.39 6.44
N ARG A 63 -19.12 0.69 7.25
CA ARG A 63 -20.29 1.48 7.64
C ARG A 63 -20.44 2.79 6.87
N THR A 64 -19.75 2.91 5.75
CA THR A 64 -19.82 4.10 4.88
C THR A 64 -20.83 3.87 3.78
N ASP A 65 -21.84 4.73 3.69
CA ASP A 65 -22.83 4.72 2.63
C ASP A 65 -22.29 5.53 1.45
N TRP A 66 -22.19 4.94 0.27
CA TRP A 66 -21.66 5.58 -0.92
C TRP A 66 -22.74 5.84 -1.96
N SER A 67 -22.79 7.04 -2.53
CA SER A 67 -23.51 7.26 -3.78
C SER A 67 -22.70 6.74 -4.98
N GLY A 68 -23.39 6.25 -6.03
CA GLY A 68 -22.73 5.85 -7.26
C GLY A 68 -21.90 6.97 -7.89
N ARG A 69 -22.35 8.22 -7.78
CA ARG A 69 -21.63 9.42 -8.26
C ARG A 69 -20.31 9.65 -7.54
N ALA A 70 -20.26 9.41 -6.23
CA ALA A 70 -19.04 9.54 -5.46
C ALA A 70 -18.02 8.47 -5.84
N LEU A 71 -18.46 7.23 -6.04
CA LEU A 71 -17.60 6.13 -6.51
C LEU A 71 -17.06 6.42 -7.92
N GLU A 72 -17.93 6.85 -8.84
CA GLU A 72 -17.53 7.24 -10.20
C GLU A 72 -16.49 8.37 -10.18
N LEU A 73 -16.69 9.39 -9.33
CA LEU A 73 -15.74 10.49 -9.20
C LEU A 73 -14.36 9.98 -8.73
N CYS A 74 -14.31 9.08 -7.74
CA CYS A 74 -13.07 8.48 -7.28
C CYS A 74 -12.37 7.71 -8.41
N LEU A 75 -13.09 6.81 -9.10
CA LEU A 75 -12.55 5.99 -10.19
C LEU A 75 -12.02 6.86 -11.34
N ARG A 76 -12.81 7.84 -11.78
CA ARG A 76 -12.42 8.75 -12.87
C ARG A 76 -11.21 9.60 -12.53
N SER A 77 -10.99 9.89 -11.25
CA SER A 77 -9.88 10.70 -10.74
C SER A 77 -8.66 9.88 -10.31
N ALA A 78 -8.67 8.57 -10.57
CA ALA A 78 -7.65 7.62 -10.13
C ALA A 78 -7.36 7.75 -8.62
N VAL A 79 -8.42 7.85 -7.83
CA VAL A 79 -8.38 7.86 -6.35
C VAL A 79 -8.92 6.51 -5.86
N PRO A 80 -8.04 5.60 -5.39
CA PRO A 80 -8.49 4.30 -4.92
C PRO A 80 -9.33 4.42 -3.64
N VAL A 81 -10.33 3.56 -3.53
CA VAL A 81 -11.18 3.44 -2.34
C VAL A 81 -10.90 2.09 -1.70
N VAL A 82 -10.38 2.10 -0.49
CA VAL A 82 -10.03 0.90 0.28
C VAL A 82 -11.03 0.70 1.41
N LEU A 83 -11.66 -0.46 1.40
CA LEU A 83 -12.66 -0.88 2.37
C LEU A 83 -11.98 -1.72 3.46
N LEU A 84 -12.13 -1.31 4.71
CA LEU A 84 -11.66 -2.07 5.85
C LEU A 84 -12.83 -2.78 6.53
N ASP A 85 -12.58 -3.97 7.04
CA ASP A 85 -13.52 -4.71 7.86
C ASP A 85 -13.60 -4.17 9.31
N GLY A 86 -14.42 -4.79 10.15
CA GLY A 86 -14.58 -4.41 11.56
C GLY A 86 -13.33 -4.56 12.42
N ARG A 87 -12.31 -5.29 11.94
CA ARG A 87 -11.00 -5.45 12.58
C ARG A 87 -9.96 -4.46 12.05
N GLY A 88 -10.28 -3.74 10.97
CA GLY A 88 -9.36 -2.82 10.31
C GLY A 88 -8.47 -3.49 9.25
N MET A 89 -8.76 -4.74 8.89
CA MET A 89 -8.11 -5.41 7.76
C MET A 89 -8.75 -5.01 6.44
N THR A 90 -8.00 -5.08 5.34
CA THR A 90 -8.55 -4.80 4.01
C THR A 90 -9.55 -5.87 3.61
N ALA A 91 -10.82 -5.49 3.50
CA ALA A 91 -11.89 -6.33 2.97
C ALA A 91 -11.91 -6.32 1.44
N GLY A 92 -11.50 -5.21 0.83
CA GLY A 92 -11.43 -5.03 -0.61
C GLY A 92 -11.07 -3.61 -0.98
N TRP A 93 -10.93 -3.38 -2.30
CA TRP A 93 -10.69 -2.04 -2.83
C TRP A 93 -11.29 -1.86 -4.20
N MET A 94 -11.43 -0.60 -4.61
CA MET A 94 -11.79 -0.20 -5.95
C MET A 94 -10.66 0.67 -6.51
N GLU A 95 -10.24 0.35 -7.72
CA GLU A 95 -9.22 1.08 -8.47
C GLU A 95 -9.73 1.41 -9.87
N SER A 96 -9.14 2.41 -10.51
CA SER A 96 -9.52 2.83 -11.85
C SER A 96 -9.12 1.79 -12.88
N ALA A 97 -10.01 1.47 -13.81
CA ALA A 97 -9.63 0.72 -15.00
C ALA A 97 -8.87 1.68 -15.93
N SER A 98 -7.55 1.66 -15.90
CA SER A 98 -6.73 2.48 -16.80
C SER A 98 -7.04 2.13 -18.25
N ALA A 99 -7.36 3.14 -19.06
CA ALA A 99 -7.63 2.97 -20.49
C ALA A 99 -6.36 2.57 -21.31
N ALA A 100 -5.20 2.79 -20.76
CA ALA A 100 -3.92 2.39 -21.33
C ALA A 100 -3.21 1.44 -20.35
N ILE A 101 -2.96 0.20 -20.77
CA ILE A 101 -2.16 -0.74 -19.98
C ILE A 101 -0.73 -0.20 -19.92
N PRO A 102 -0.24 0.26 -18.77
CA PRO A 102 1.13 0.73 -18.66
C PRO A 102 2.10 -0.40 -18.97
N ILE A 103 3.26 -0.07 -19.55
CA ILE A 103 4.31 -1.05 -19.88
C ILE A 103 4.69 -1.89 -18.64
N ALA A 104 4.60 -1.31 -17.45
CA ALA A 104 4.88 -2.01 -16.20
C ALA A 104 3.85 -3.08 -15.88
N ASP A 105 2.56 -2.81 -16.10
CA ASP A 105 1.46 -3.75 -15.87
C ASP A 105 1.56 -4.95 -16.81
N ALA A 106 1.75 -4.71 -18.11
CA ALA A 106 1.95 -5.75 -19.09
C ALA A 106 3.19 -6.63 -18.79
N ALA A 107 4.26 -6.04 -18.24
CA ALA A 107 5.44 -6.80 -17.82
C ALA A 107 5.14 -7.72 -16.63
N VAL A 108 4.33 -7.25 -15.67
CA VAL A 108 3.91 -8.08 -14.53
C VAL A 108 2.97 -9.19 -14.95
N GLU A 109 2.02 -8.94 -15.87
CA GLU A 109 1.17 -9.98 -16.44
C GLU A 109 2.01 -11.04 -17.15
N SER A 110 2.95 -10.61 -17.99
CA SER A 110 3.85 -11.53 -18.72
C SER A 110 4.71 -12.36 -17.77
N PHE A 111 5.20 -11.77 -16.68
CA PHE A 111 5.94 -12.47 -15.64
C PHE A 111 5.09 -13.52 -14.92
N ALA A 112 3.87 -13.15 -14.51
CA ALA A 112 2.95 -14.05 -13.81
C ALA A 112 2.44 -15.19 -14.71
N ALA A 113 2.39 -15.01 -16.03
CA ALA A 113 1.95 -16.02 -16.98
C ALA A 113 2.93 -17.19 -17.17
N VAL A 114 4.16 -17.10 -16.63
CA VAL A 114 5.20 -18.12 -16.85
C VAL A 114 5.24 -19.13 -15.72
N ALA A 115 5.36 -20.41 -16.05
CA ALA A 115 5.54 -21.48 -15.06
C ALA A 115 6.74 -21.20 -14.13
N GLY A 116 6.57 -21.41 -12.82
CA GLY A 116 7.59 -21.19 -11.81
C GLY A 116 7.79 -19.69 -11.43
N TRP A 117 6.87 -18.81 -11.83
CA TRP A 117 6.90 -17.41 -11.42
C TRP A 117 6.82 -17.25 -9.91
N GLY A 118 6.01 -18.07 -9.23
CA GLY A 118 5.78 -18.00 -7.79
C GLY A 118 7.08 -18.17 -7.00
N GLU A 119 7.90 -19.19 -7.32
CA GLU A 119 9.19 -19.41 -6.65
C GLU A 119 10.13 -18.21 -6.83
N ARG A 120 10.17 -17.64 -8.03
CA ARG A 120 11.00 -16.46 -8.33
C ARG A 120 10.52 -15.23 -7.55
N TYR A 121 9.20 -15.04 -7.50
CA TYR A 121 8.58 -13.99 -6.72
C TYR A 121 8.87 -14.14 -5.23
N ASP A 122 8.72 -15.33 -4.68
CA ASP A 122 9.03 -15.66 -3.28
C ASP A 122 10.48 -15.35 -2.92
N ASN A 123 11.41 -15.63 -3.82
CA ASN A 123 12.82 -15.30 -3.65
C ASN A 123 13.05 -13.79 -3.63
N TRP A 124 12.39 -13.03 -4.53
CA TRP A 124 12.42 -11.57 -4.50
C TRP A 124 11.82 -11.04 -3.18
N PHE A 125 10.66 -11.52 -2.79
CA PHE A 125 9.97 -11.08 -1.58
C PHE A 125 10.78 -11.41 -0.32
N ARG A 126 11.39 -12.59 -0.26
CA ARG A 126 12.33 -12.98 0.81
C ARG A 126 13.54 -12.06 0.88
N SER A 127 14.06 -11.63 -0.24
CA SER A 127 15.14 -10.63 -0.30
C SER A 127 14.71 -9.30 0.33
N ARG A 128 13.50 -8.82 0.07
CA ARG A 128 12.98 -7.58 0.70
C ARG A 128 12.85 -7.72 2.21
N ARG A 129 12.36 -8.87 2.68
CA ARG A 129 12.28 -9.19 4.11
C ARG A 129 13.66 -9.26 4.76
N MET A 130 14.66 -9.77 4.05
CA MET A 130 16.04 -9.78 4.53
C MET A 130 16.60 -8.36 4.67
N ASP A 131 16.34 -7.46 3.72
CA ASP A 131 16.74 -6.05 3.83
C ASP A 131 16.08 -5.36 5.03
N LEU A 132 14.80 -5.64 5.29
CA LEU A 132 14.11 -5.16 6.48
C LEU A 132 14.77 -5.66 7.76
N PHE A 133 15.08 -6.95 7.82
CA PHE A 133 15.77 -7.55 8.96
C PHE A 133 17.11 -6.87 9.23
N PHE A 134 17.94 -6.66 8.22
CA PHE A 134 19.22 -5.98 8.40
C PHE A 134 19.06 -4.53 8.89
N ARG A 135 18.12 -3.79 8.34
CA ARG A 135 17.83 -2.41 8.80
C ARG A 135 17.37 -2.40 10.26
N CYS A 136 16.57 -3.37 10.67
CA CYS A 136 16.13 -3.52 12.06
C CYS A 136 17.33 -3.77 13.00
N VAL A 137 18.17 -4.75 12.68
CA VAL A 137 19.35 -5.10 13.49
C VAL A 137 20.29 -3.90 13.61
N CYS A 138 20.54 -3.19 12.51
CA CYS A 138 21.36 -1.97 12.52
C CYS A 138 20.73 -0.87 13.39
N ALA A 139 19.41 -0.66 13.30
CA ALA A 139 18.73 0.37 14.09
C ALA A 139 18.80 0.08 15.59
N VAL A 140 18.60 -1.17 16.00
CA VAL A 140 18.72 -1.59 17.40
C VAL A 140 20.16 -1.45 17.90
N GLY A 141 21.15 -1.86 17.11
CA GLY A 141 22.58 -1.70 17.46
C GLY A 141 22.98 -0.23 17.63
N ASN A 142 22.53 0.65 16.72
CA ASN A 142 22.79 2.09 16.81
C ASN A 142 22.12 2.77 18.02
N ALA A 143 21.00 2.22 18.49
CA ALA A 143 20.31 2.69 19.69
C ALA A 143 20.93 2.14 20.99
N GLY A 144 22.04 1.42 20.94
CA GLY A 144 22.67 0.80 22.09
C GLY A 144 21.94 -0.43 22.63
N GLY A 145 20.99 -0.96 21.85
CA GLY A 145 20.29 -2.20 22.18
C GLY A 145 21.16 -3.42 21.88
N ASP A 146 21.21 -4.33 22.84
CA ASP A 146 21.91 -5.62 22.66
C ASP A 146 20.91 -6.68 22.17
N LEU A 147 21.04 -7.04 20.90
CA LEU A 147 20.36 -8.22 20.36
C LEU A 147 21.26 -9.44 20.55
N SER A 148 20.93 -10.29 21.51
CA SER A 148 21.63 -11.56 21.64
C SER A 148 21.55 -12.37 20.32
N PRO A 149 22.53 -13.23 20.02
CA PRO A 149 22.50 -14.10 18.84
C PRO A 149 21.20 -14.91 18.73
N ALA A 150 20.64 -15.36 19.86
CA ALA A 150 19.38 -16.09 19.91
C ALA A 150 18.18 -15.22 19.50
N ALA A 151 18.09 -13.99 20.02
CA ALA A 151 17.04 -13.04 19.67
C ALA A 151 17.12 -12.64 18.17
N THR A 152 18.34 -12.37 17.68
CA THR A 152 18.59 -12.07 16.27
C THR A 152 18.18 -13.23 15.36
N ALA A 153 18.52 -14.47 15.72
CA ALA A 153 18.12 -15.66 14.97
C ALA A 153 16.61 -15.89 15.00
N ALA A 154 15.95 -15.64 16.13
CA ALA A 154 14.49 -15.73 16.28
C ALA A 154 13.80 -14.67 15.38
N LEU A 155 14.22 -13.42 15.42
CA LEU A 155 13.70 -12.35 14.58
C LEU A 155 13.87 -12.66 13.08
N LYS A 156 15.06 -13.15 12.68
CA LYS A 156 15.30 -13.57 11.29
C LYS A 156 14.36 -14.69 10.87
N ARG A 157 14.14 -15.70 11.74
CA ARG A 157 13.25 -16.81 11.46
C ARG A 157 11.80 -16.35 11.27
N SER A 158 11.31 -15.54 12.17
CA SER A 158 9.95 -14.98 12.12
C SER A 158 9.76 -14.11 10.87
N LEU A 159 10.54 -13.04 10.76
CA LEU A 159 10.36 -12.03 9.71
C LEU A 159 10.68 -12.55 8.30
N VAL A 160 11.80 -13.28 8.14
CA VAL A 160 12.28 -13.64 6.80
C VAL A 160 11.72 -14.96 6.30
N TYR A 161 11.68 -15.98 7.15
CA TYR A 161 11.30 -17.33 6.72
C TYR A 161 9.84 -17.67 6.94
N ARG A 162 9.21 -17.16 8.00
CA ARG A 162 7.79 -17.45 8.30
C ARG A 162 6.83 -16.36 7.86
N SER A 163 7.34 -15.20 7.43
CA SER A 163 6.51 -14.03 7.06
C SER A 163 5.57 -13.59 8.18
N GLU A 164 6.00 -13.77 9.43
CA GLU A 164 5.23 -13.37 10.60
C GLU A 164 5.50 -11.89 10.89
N LEU A 165 4.45 -11.12 11.04
CA LEU A 165 4.55 -9.75 11.56
C LEU A 165 4.71 -9.79 13.08
N PRO A 166 5.38 -8.78 13.68
CA PRO A 166 5.44 -8.66 15.12
C PRO A 166 4.02 -8.72 15.72
N GLU A 167 3.84 -9.53 16.77
CA GLU A 167 2.54 -9.72 17.46
C GLU A 167 1.91 -8.41 17.95
N GLN A 168 2.73 -7.41 18.22
CA GLN A 168 2.30 -6.10 18.69
C GLN A 168 1.69 -5.23 17.57
N LEU A 169 1.71 -5.67 16.32
CA LEU A 169 1.15 -4.90 15.23
C LEU A 169 -0.37 -5.06 15.19
N PRO A 170 -1.13 -4.00 15.52
CA PRO A 170 -2.59 -4.08 15.51
C PRO A 170 -3.14 -4.24 14.08
N ASP A 171 -4.25 -4.96 13.95
CA ASP A 171 -4.87 -5.29 12.66
C ASP A 171 -5.17 -4.04 11.79
N PHE A 172 -5.59 -2.94 12.41
CA PHE A 172 -5.85 -1.70 11.69
C PHE A 172 -4.61 -1.18 10.93
N ALA A 173 -3.41 -1.42 11.47
CA ALA A 173 -2.18 -1.00 10.81
C ALA A 173 -1.95 -1.78 9.51
N ARG A 174 -2.33 -3.06 9.46
CA ARG A 174 -2.22 -3.89 8.25
C ARG A 174 -3.10 -3.35 7.12
N GLY A 175 -4.38 -3.10 7.40
CA GLY A 175 -5.30 -2.56 6.39
C GLY A 175 -4.87 -1.20 5.87
N TRP A 176 -4.35 -0.36 6.73
CA TRP A 176 -3.85 0.94 6.31
C TRP A 176 -2.57 0.84 5.47
N MET A 177 -1.67 -0.08 5.79
CA MET A 177 -0.48 -0.33 4.97
C MET A 177 -0.85 -0.85 3.58
N SER A 178 -1.81 -1.75 3.49
CA SER A 178 -2.36 -2.17 2.20
C SER A 178 -2.98 -0.99 1.43
N ALA A 179 -3.65 -0.06 2.12
CA ALA A 179 -4.18 1.14 1.48
C ALA A 179 -3.07 2.06 0.91
N VAL A 180 -1.93 2.17 1.59
CA VAL A 180 -0.76 2.89 1.06
C VAL A 180 -0.22 2.18 -0.18
N ALA A 181 -0.08 0.84 -0.12
CA ALA A 181 0.39 0.03 -1.24
C ALA A 181 -0.51 0.20 -2.47
N ILE A 182 -1.83 0.06 -2.30
CA ILE A 182 -2.83 0.20 -3.36
C ILE A 182 -2.73 1.59 -4.03
N ALA A 183 -2.64 2.66 -3.24
CA ALA A 183 -2.52 4.01 -3.79
C ALA A 183 -1.22 4.20 -4.60
N ARG A 184 -0.13 3.54 -4.24
CA ARG A 184 1.12 3.62 -5.01
C ARG A 184 1.10 2.74 -6.25
N LEU A 185 0.47 1.56 -6.18
CA LEU A 185 0.23 0.69 -7.32
C LEU A 185 -0.59 1.43 -8.40
N GLU A 186 -1.71 2.04 -8.00
CA GLU A 186 -2.57 2.85 -8.90
C GLU A 186 -1.77 3.95 -9.62
N LYS A 187 -0.94 4.70 -8.88
CA LYS A 187 -0.08 5.74 -9.47
C LYS A 187 0.94 5.22 -10.47
N LEU A 188 1.42 4.00 -10.29
CA LEU A 188 2.34 3.33 -11.21
C LEU A 188 1.63 2.60 -12.34
N GLY A 189 0.29 2.62 -12.34
CA GLY A 189 -0.55 1.90 -13.28
C GLY A 189 -0.42 0.39 -13.13
N LEU A 190 -0.21 -0.11 -11.92
CA LEU A 190 -0.16 -1.52 -11.57
C LEU A 190 -1.44 -1.92 -10.86
N ARG A 191 -1.90 -3.14 -11.09
CA ARG A 191 -3.02 -3.74 -10.34
C ARG A 191 -2.55 -4.29 -9.01
N GLY A 192 -3.46 -4.30 -8.03
CA GLY A 192 -3.19 -4.88 -6.73
C GLY A 192 -3.04 -6.40 -6.77
N ARG A 193 -3.69 -7.08 -7.74
CA ARG A 193 -3.66 -8.54 -7.92
C ARG A 193 -3.56 -8.93 -9.38
N TYR A 194 -2.85 -10.04 -9.61
CA TYR A 194 -2.71 -10.68 -10.93
C TYR A 194 -3.01 -12.17 -10.80
N VAL A 195 -3.67 -12.72 -11.79
CA VAL A 195 -3.85 -14.17 -11.94
C VAL A 195 -2.67 -14.69 -12.77
N GLY A 196 -1.89 -15.58 -12.18
CA GLY A 196 -0.72 -16.16 -12.80
C GLY A 196 -0.98 -17.55 -13.41
N TYR A 197 0.09 -18.17 -13.86
CA TYR A 197 0.08 -19.54 -14.39
C TYR A 197 -0.46 -20.51 -13.33
N GLY A 198 -1.39 -21.38 -13.74
CA GLY A 198 -2.02 -22.34 -12.83
C GLY A 198 -3.04 -21.72 -11.87
N ASP A 199 -3.62 -20.57 -12.20
CA ASP A 199 -4.59 -19.83 -11.38
C ASP A 199 -4.04 -19.35 -10.02
N GLU A 200 -2.72 -19.39 -9.85
CA GLU A 200 -2.08 -18.81 -8.66
C GLU A 200 -2.22 -17.29 -8.65
N ILE A 201 -2.43 -16.73 -7.46
CA ILE A 201 -2.65 -15.29 -7.31
C ILE A 201 -1.37 -14.62 -6.82
N LEU A 202 -0.88 -13.63 -7.57
CA LEU A 202 0.10 -12.66 -7.12
C LEU A 202 -0.64 -11.52 -6.42
N ASP A 203 -0.61 -11.48 -5.09
CA ASP A 203 -1.24 -10.42 -4.26
C ASP A 203 -0.22 -9.32 -3.93
N LEU A 204 0.10 -8.51 -4.92
CA LEU A 204 1.09 -7.46 -4.78
C LEU A 204 0.69 -6.39 -3.75
N ALA A 205 -0.61 -6.09 -3.65
CA ALA A 205 -1.13 -5.15 -2.66
C ALA A 205 -0.96 -5.67 -1.22
N GLY A 206 -1.24 -6.95 -1.00
CA GLY A 206 -1.05 -7.61 0.29
C GLY A 206 0.41 -7.67 0.69
N ASP A 207 1.28 -8.09 -0.22
CA ASP A 207 2.71 -8.29 0.06
C ASP A 207 3.46 -6.97 0.30
N ILE A 208 3.22 -5.93 -0.52
CA ILE A 208 3.78 -4.60 -0.26
C ILE A 208 3.19 -4.03 1.04
N GLY A 209 1.90 -4.21 1.29
CA GLY A 209 1.26 -3.84 2.54
C GLY A 209 1.93 -4.51 3.74
N TRP A 210 2.28 -5.79 3.63
CA TRP A 210 3.02 -6.54 4.64
C TRP A 210 4.41 -5.93 4.91
N LEU A 211 5.18 -5.61 3.86
CA LEU A 211 6.49 -4.96 4.00
C LEU A 211 6.38 -3.63 4.74
N LEU A 212 5.39 -2.81 4.39
CA LEU A 212 5.14 -1.53 5.04
C LEU A 212 4.70 -1.69 6.51
N ALA A 213 3.90 -2.70 6.80
CA ALA A 213 3.48 -3.04 8.16
C ALA A 213 4.68 -3.44 9.03
N ALA A 214 5.58 -4.25 8.48
CA ALA A 214 6.84 -4.60 9.14
C ALA A 214 7.72 -3.36 9.35
N GLU A 215 7.86 -2.48 8.37
CA GLU A 215 8.59 -1.21 8.51
C GLU A 215 7.99 -0.29 9.58
N LEU A 216 6.66 -0.23 9.66
CA LEU A 216 5.98 0.54 10.71
C LEU A 216 6.30 -0.04 12.09
N ALA A 217 6.15 -1.35 12.25
CA ALA A 217 6.40 -2.04 13.53
C ALA A 217 7.84 -1.87 14.02
N LEU A 218 8.81 -1.91 13.10
CA LEU A 218 10.23 -1.77 13.42
C LEU A 218 10.66 -0.31 13.63
N GLY A 219 9.92 0.65 13.09
CA GLY A 219 10.23 2.08 13.15
C GLY A 219 9.54 2.86 14.27
N VAL A 220 8.53 2.27 14.92
CA VAL A 220 7.75 2.93 15.97
C VAL A 220 7.80 2.09 17.23
N GLY A 221 8.52 2.54 18.23
CA GLY A 221 8.81 1.78 19.45
C GLY A 221 7.59 1.43 20.31
N ASN A 222 6.42 2.08 20.12
CA ASN A 222 5.18 1.77 20.86
C ASN A 222 3.95 2.01 19.99
N LEU A 223 3.49 0.96 19.33
CA LEU A 223 2.24 0.98 18.57
C LEU A 223 1.00 0.76 19.47
N ALA A 224 1.16 0.22 20.67
CA ALA A 224 0.05 -0.10 21.56
C ALA A 224 -0.73 1.15 21.96
N GLY A 225 -0.04 2.26 22.31
CA GLY A 225 -0.69 3.53 22.64
C GLY A 225 -1.49 4.15 21.48
N ALA A 226 -1.15 3.83 20.22
CA ALA A 226 -1.92 4.29 19.07
C ALA A 226 -3.25 3.52 18.89
N ALA A 227 -3.40 2.34 19.48
CA ALA A 227 -4.63 1.56 19.40
C ALA A 227 -5.78 2.10 20.27
N GLU A 228 -5.48 2.99 21.22
CA GLU A 228 -6.43 3.47 22.25
C GLU A 228 -7.58 4.30 21.69
N SER A 229 -7.37 5.05 20.60
CA SER A 229 -8.43 5.87 20.00
C SER A 229 -8.23 6.07 18.50
N GLU A 230 -9.33 6.32 17.77
CA GLU A 230 -9.27 6.66 16.34
C GLU A 230 -8.42 7.91 16.07
N ALA A 231 -8.46 8.90 16.97
CA ALA A 231 -7.64 10.10 16.83
C ALA A 231 -6.13 9.80 17.02
N ALA A 232 -5.76 8.87 17.90
CA ALA A 232 -4.38 8.44 18.08
C ALA A 232 -3.86 7.68 16.85
N LYS A 233 -4.68 6.78 16.28
CA LYS A 233 -4.40 6.07 15.04
C LYS A 233 -4.14 7.05 13.90
N LEU A 234 -5.03 8.03 13.69
CA LEU A 234 -4.90 9.04 12.64
C LEU A 234 -3.60 9.85 12.79
N ARG A 235 -3.28 10.32 14.00
CA ARG A 235 -2.03 11.04 14.25
C ARG A 235 -0.79 10.20 13.92
N LEU A 236 -0.77 8.94 14.32
CA LEU A 236 0.33 8.02 13.98
C LEU A 236 0.51 7.94 12.46
N PHE A 237 -0.59 7.78 11.75
CA PHE A 237 -0.59 7.65 10.29
C PHE A 237 -0.13 8.92 9.59
N GLU A 238 -0.64 10.07 9.98
CA GLU A 238 -0.21 11.34 9.43
C GLU A 238 1.30 11.55 9.63
N ALA A 239 1.81 11.24 10.83
CA ALA A 239 3.23 11.34 11.15
C ALA A 239 4.11 10.38 10.30
N GLN A 240 3.61 9.21 9.93
CA GLN A 240 4.37 8.19 9.20
C GLN A 240 4.08 8.18 7.68
N SER A 241 3.05 8.88 7.21
CA SER A 241 2.54 8.76 5.84
C SER A 241 3.61 9.03 4.78
N ALA A 242 4.40 10.08 4.92
CA ALA A 242 5.45 10.43 3.96
C ALA A 242 6.53 9.33 3.88
N ARG A 243 7.01 8.85 5.03
CA ARG A 243 8.01 7.78 5.11
C ARG A 243 7.51 6.48 4.47
N LEU A 244 6.27 6.08 4.79
CA LEU A 244 5.67 4.85 4.28
C LEU A 244 5.38 4.94 2.78
N THR A 245 5.01 6.11 2.28
CA THR A 245 4.87 6.36 0.85
C THR A 245 6.18 6.15 0.09
N ILE A 246 7.29 6.71 0.61
CA ILE A 246 8.62 6.52 0.03
C ILE A 246 9.04 5.04 0.09
N ALA A 247 8.79 4.36 1.20
CA ALA A 247 9.10 2.94 1.35
C ALA A 247 8.31 2.09 0.32
N ALA A 248 7.01 2.36 0.14
CA ALA A 248 6.21 1.68 -0.87
C ALA A 248 6.78 1.86 -2.28
N GLU A 249 7.19 3.08 -2.64
CA GLU A 249 7.80 3.35 -3.94
C GLU A 249 9.13 2.61 -4.13
N ILE A 250 9.95 2.51 -3.10
CA ILE A 250 11.21 1.76 -3.15
C ILE A 250 10.94 0.27 -3.42
N HIS A 251 9.99 -0.33 -2.69
CA HIS A 251 9.63 -1.73 -2.89
C HIS A 251 9.05 -1.98 -4.28
N LEU A 252 8.14 -1.12 -4.74
CA LEU A 252 7.51 -1.26 -6.06
C LEU A 252 8.51 -1.04 -7.20
N LYS A 253 9.38 -0.05 -7.11
CA LYS A 253 10.46 0.14 -8.09
C LYS A 253 11.38 -1.09 -8.13
N SER A 254 11.76 -1.63 -6.97
CA SER A 254 12.55 -2.87 -6.89
C SER A 254 11.82 -4.04 -7.58
N PHE A 255 10.51 -4.17 -7.38
CA PHE A 255 9.71 -5.21 -8.03
C PHE A 255 9.69 -5.05 -9.54
N ILE A 256 9.42 -3.84 -10.04
CA ILE A 256 9.42 -3.56 -11.49
C ILE A 256 10.79 -3.86 -12.12
N TYR A 257 11.88 -3.50 -11.44
CA TYR A 257 13.24 -3.85 -11.92
C TYR A 257 13.46 -5.36 -11.95
N PHE A 258 13.02 -6.07 -10.92
CA PHE A 258 13.10 -7.53 -10.86
C PHE A 258 12.35 -8.17 -12.04
N VAL A 259 11.08 -7.82 -12.26
CA VAL A 259 10.24 -8.34 -13.33
C VAL A 259 10.87 -8.06 -14.71
N ARG A 260 11.35 -6.84 -14.96
CA ARG A 260 12.02 -6.49 -16.20
C ARG A 260 13.34 -7.24 -16.41
N GLY A 261 14.05 -7.53 -15.33
CA GLY A 261 15.26 -8.37 -15.37
C GLY A 261 14.95 -9.80 -15.80
N GLN A 262 13.84 -10.37 -15.29
CA GLN A 262 13.41 -11.71 -15.70
C GLN A 262 13.01 -11.76 -17.18
N ALA A 263 12.26 -10.77 -17.67
CA ALA A 263 11.84 -10.72 -19.07
C ALA A 263 13.02 -10.73 -20.08
N ARG A 264 14.18 -10.16 -19.70
CA ARG A 264 15.40 -10.17 -20.55
C ARG A 264 16.11 -11.52 -20.63
N GLN A 265 15.83 -12.43 -19.72
CA GLN A 265 16.44 -13.76 -19.69
C GLN A 265 15.69 -14.77 -20.60
N TRP A 266 14.53 -14.39 -21.13
CA TRP A 266 13.66 -15.26 -21.95
C TRP A 266 13.71 -14.92 -23.46
N HIS A 267 14.50 -13.92 -23.81
CA HIS A 267 14.86 -13.57 -25.18
C HIS A 267 16.34 -13.82 -25.46
#